data_a6b6d91e9a9d2b9537f4226874b1c462
#
_entry.id   a6b6d91e9a9d2b9537f4226874b1c462
#
_cell.length_a   1.000
_cell.length_b   1.000
_cell.length_c   1.000
_cell.angle_alpha   90.00
_cell.angle_beta   90.00
_cell.angle_gamma   90.00
#
_symmetry.space_group_name_H-M   'P 1'
#
loop_
_entity.id
_entity.type
_entity.pdbx_description
1 polymer ?
#
loop_
_entity_poly.entity_id
_entity_poly.type
_entity_poly.pdbx_seq_one_letter_code
_entity_poly.pdbx_strand_id
1 'polypeptide(L)' 'EELVDKIKEYIESENPKTPYSDEKLKALLEKEGIYVSRRTIAKYRELAQIENASKRKKRKGEKYERKN' A
#
# COMPACT_ATOMS: atom_id res chain seq x y z
N GLU A 1 3.00 9.00 12.32
CA GLU A 1 4.08 9.62 11.58
C GLU A 1 3.61 10.03 10.21
N GLU A 2 4.08 11.16 9.72
CA GLU A 2 3.53 11.75 8.51
C GLU A 2 3.65 10.84 7.29
N LEU A 3 4.80 10.21 7.11
CA LEU A 3 5.00 9.33 5.96
C LEU A 3 4.10 8.10 6.05
N VAL A 4 3.97 7.54 7.24
CA VAL A 4 3.07 6.42 7.46
C VAL A 4 1.64 6.82 7.12
N ASP A 5 1.23 8.00 7.54
CA ASP A 5 -0.12 8.48 7.27
C ASP A 5 -0.36 8.64 5.78
N LYS A 6 0.63 9.15 5.05
CA LYS A 6 0.52 9.28 3.60
C LYS A 6 0.34 7.94 2.93
N ILE A 7 1.14 6.97 3.33
CA ILE A 7 1.05 5.63 2.76
C ILE A 7 -0.32 5.03 3.04
N LYS A 8 -0.82 5.20 4.25
CA LYS A 8 -2.15 4.71 4.58
C LYS A 8 -3.23 5.35 3.72
N GLU A 9 -3.12 6.65 3.49
CA GLU A 9 -4.11 7.36 2.67
C GLU A 9 -4.14 6.82 1.25
N TYR A 10 -2.96 6.61 0.66
CA TYR A 10 -2.91 6.08 -0.69
C TYR A 10 -3.52 4.68 -0.75
N ILE A 11 -3.20 3.86 0.24
CA ILE A 11 -3.67 2.49 0.24
C ILE A 11 -5.18 2.44 0.45
N GLU A 12 -5.72 3.33 1.26
CA GLU A 12 -7.16 3.37 1.48
C GLU A 12 -7.92 3.78 0.22
N SER A 13 -7.27 4.53 -0.65
CA SER A 13 -7.92 4.99 -1.89
C SER A 13 -7.62 4.10 -3.08
N GLU A 14 -6.79 3.08 -2.90
CA GLU A 14 -6.40 2.23 -4.03
C GLU A 14 -7.55 1.34 -4.47
N ASN A 15 -7.46 0.91 -5.73
CA ASN A 15 -8.39 -0.06 -6.28
C ASN A 15 -8.02 -1.45 -5.75
N PRO A 16 -8.93 -2.15 -5.06
CA PRO A 16 -8.60 -3.47 -4.50
C PRO A 16 -8.13 -4.48 -5.54
N LYS A 17 -8.52 -4.29 -6.80
CA LYS A 17 -8.11 -5.20 -7.85
C LYS A 17 -6.73 -4.88 -8.38
N THR A 18 -6.29 -3.64 -8.21
CA THR A 18 -4.96 -3.21 -8.65
C THR A 18 -4.32 -2.39 -7.54
N PRO A 19 -3.96 -3.05 -6.43
CA PRO A 19 -3.39 -2.32 -5.31
C PRO A 19 -2.03 -1.73 -5.67
N TYR A 20 -1.68 -0.64 -5.01
CA TYR A 20 -0.42 0.03 -5.25
C TYR A 20 0.73 -0.82 -4.73
N SER A 21 1.71 -1.07 -5.60
CA SER A 21 2.95 -1.69 -5.17
C SER A 21 3.81 -0.66 -4.45
N ASP A 22 4.87 -1.12 -3.80
CA ASP A 22 5.78 -0.20 -3.15
C ASP A 22 6.39 0.76 -4.15
N GLU A 23 6.66 0.28 -5.37
CA GLU A 23 7.19 1.13 -6.42
C GLU A 23 6.17 2.20 -6.82
N LYS A 24 4.91 1.83 -6.92
CA LYS A 24 3.87 2.79 -7.26
C LYS A 24 3.72 3.82 -6.15
N LEU A 25 3.76 3.37 -4.90
CA LEU A 25 3.69 4.29 -3.77
C LEU A 25 4.84 5.27 -3.80
N LYS A 26 6.04 4.77 -4.15
CA LYS A 26 7.19 5.64 -4.27
C LYS A 26 6.96 6.73 -5.30
N ALA A 27 6.43 6.34 -6.47
CA ALA A 27 6.15 7.32 -7.52
C ALA A 27 5.13 8.35 -7.09
N LEU A 28 4.09 7.92 -6.38
CA LEU A 28 3.07 8.84 -5.91
C LEU A 28 3.64 9.83 -4.90
N LEU A 29 4.50 9.35 -4.02
CA LEU A 29 5.11 10.22 -3.04
C LEU A 29 6.06 11.22 -3.70
N GLU A 30 6.77 10.79 -4.72
CA GLU A 30 7.68 11.69 -5.43
C GLU A 30 6.93 12.84 -6.09
N LYS A 31 5.71 12.59 -6.53
CA LYS A 31 4.90 13.66 -7.09
C LYS A 31 4.57 14.72 -6.06
N GLU A 32 4.61 14.38 -4.79
CA GLU A 32 4.36 15.32 -3.71
C GLU A 32 5.66 15.89 -3.13
N GLY A 33 6.80 15.56 -3.77
CA GLY A 33 8.08 16.04 -3.29
C GLY A 33 8.70 15.21 -2.20
N ILE A 34 8.18 14.02 -1.97
CA ILE A 34 8.69 13.12 -0.94
C ILE A 34 9.53 12.04 -1.61
N TYR A 35 10.83 12.04 -1.35
CA TYR A 35 11.75 11.14 -2.01
C TYR A 35 12.30 10.13 -1.01
N VAL A 36 11.84 8.88 -1.13
CA VAL A 36 12.26 7.79 -0.25
C VAL A 36 12.50 6.55 -1.10
N SER A 37 13.27 5.61 -0.57
CA SER A 37 13.52 4.36 -1.28
C SER A 37 12.34 3.41 -1.10
N ARG A 38 12.27 2.39 -1.99
CA ARG A 38 11.24 1.38 -1.83
C ARG A 38 11.39 0.63 -0.51
N ARG A 39 12.64 0.44 -0.08
CA ARG A 39 12.88 -0.23 1.21
C ARG A 39 12.23 0.56 2.35
N THR A 40 12.36 1.88 2.29
CA THR A 40 11.77 2.72 3.32
C THR A 40 10.25 2.61 3.28
N ILE A 41 9.67 2.58 2.09
CA ILE A 41 8.22 2.45 1.95
C ILE A 41 7.76 1.11 2.53
N ALA A 42 8.47 0.04 2.20
CA ALA A 42 8.11 -1.27 2.73
C ALA A 42 8.18 -1.29 4.25
N LYS A 43 9.22 -0.64 4.80
CA LYS A 43 9.37 -0.59 6.24
C LYS A 43 8.18 0.11 6.90
N TYR A 44 7.80 1.25 6.37
CA TYR A 44 6.68 1.99 6.96
C TYR A 44 5.36 1.28 6.74
N ARG A 45 5.21 0.61 5.58
CA ARG A 45 4.03 -0.19 5.34
C ARG A 45 3.91 -1.29 6.40
N GLU A 46 5.02 -1.95 6.69
CA GLU A 46 5.02 -3.02 7.69
C GLU A 46 4.74 -2.46 9.08
N LEU A 47 5.28 -1.29 9.39
CA LEU A 47 5.00 -0.66 10.67
C LEU A 47 3.52 -0.35 10.83
N ALA A 48 2.85 -0.05 9.73
CA ALA A 48 1.42 0.23 9.73
C ALA A 48 0.59 -1.05 9.62
N GLN A 49 1.25 -2.21 9.57
CA GLN A 49 0.60 -3.52 9.47
C GLN A 49 -0.20 -3.66 8.18
N ILE A 50 0.36 -3.14 7.10
CA ILE A 50 -0.26 -3.19 5.79
C ILE A 50 0.44 -4.26 4.97
N GLU A 51 -0.34 -5.20 4.42
CA GLU A 51 0.23 -6.26 3.61
C GLU A 51 0.74 -5.72 2.29
N ASN A 52 1.60 -6.50 1.61
CA ASN A 52 2.10 -6.08 0.32
C ASN A 52 0.97 -6.15 -0.73
N ALA A 53 1.29 -5.63 -1.93
CA ALA A 53 0.26 -5.52 -2.96
C ALA A 53 -0.33 -6.87 -3.34
N SER A 54 0.52 -7.88 -3.44
CA SER A 54 0.03 -9.21 -3.82
C SER A 54 -1.00 -9.73 -2.84
N LYS A 55 -0.77 -9.50 -1.55
CA LYS A 55 -1.69 -9.99 -0.53
C LYS A 55 -2.92 -9.12 -0.40
N ARG A 56 -2.80 -7.84 -0.75
CA ARG A 56 -3.97 -6.96 -0.67
C ARG A 56 -4.89 -7.11 -1.85
N LYS A 57 -4.41 -7.69 -2.95
CA LYS A 57 -5.19 -7.78 -4.16
C LYS A 57 -6.41 -8.67 -3.92
N LYS A 58 -7.58 -8.16 -4.26
CA LYS A 58 -8.83 -8.89 -4.15
C LYS A 58 -9.23 -9.41 -5.50
N ARG A 59 -9.51 -10.70 -5.56
CA ARG A 59 -9.92 -11.31 -6.80
C ARG A 59 -11.43 -11.43 -6.84
N LYS A 60 -11.94 -11.41 -8.06
CA LYS A 60 -13.36 -11.53 -8.26
C LYS A 60 -13.86 -12.85 -7.69
N GLY A 61 -14.93 -12.79 -6.92
CA GLY A 61 -15.52 -13.98 -6.33
C GLY A 61 -14.85 -14.47 -5.07
N GLU A 62 -13.78 -13.84 -4.66
CA GLU A 62 -13.06 -14.23 -3.45
C GLU A 62 -13.80 -13.72 -2.22
N LYS A 63 -14.02 -14.63 -1.31
CA LYS A 63 -14.64 -14.24 -0.06
C LYS A 63 -13.67 -14.29 1.04
N TYR A 64 -13.86 -13.71 1.86
CA TYR A 64 -12.97 -13.79 2.82
C TYR A 64 -13.41 -14.07 4.01
N GLU A 65 -13.75 -14.46 3.40
CA GLU A 65 -14.16 -14.61 4.02
C GLU A 65 -13.91 -15.27 4.75
N ARG A 66 -13.65 -15.56 4.77
CA ARG A 66 -13.38 -16.22 5.23
C ARG A 66 -13.13 -16.44 6.10
N LYS A 67 -13.14 -16.79 6.26
CA LYS A 67 -12.82 -17.12 6.81
C LYS A 67 -12.55 -17.07 7.51
N ASN A 68 -12.73 -17.35 7.48
CA ASN A 68 -12.38 -17.33 7.94
C ASN A 68 -12.27 -17.28 8.44
#